data_b2d8314931c2303622d11644067f92b8
#
_entry.id   b2d8314931c2303622d11644067f92b8
#
_cell.length_a   1.000
_cell.length_b   1.000
_cell.length_c   1.000
_cell.angle_alpha   90.00
_cell.angle_beta   90.00
_cell.angle_gamma   90.00
#
_symmetry.space_group_name_H-M   'P 1'
#
loop_
_entity.id
_entity.type
_entity.pdbx_description
1 polymer ?
#
loop_
_entity_poly.entity_id
_entity_poly.type
_entity_poly.pdbx_seq_one_letter_code
_entity_poly.pdbx_strand_id
1 'polypeptide(L)'
;MKRALLIFMTMLSVGCRSDAVTSSDSHRAAFSASTAREQSYIVVLQPDARDVSAVTAEWSRQSGRSARFTYSSALKGFAATMSDAQRDAWRQRPDVAFIEPDVPVFASASGARVVNPNQWALDRIDQRASHTADYLYGYEAEGDGVEVHILDTGVRLTHLEFGTRARSLYDYVSNDAVADDCNGHGTHVAGTVAGATVGVARRTTVYSARVLDCSGTGTWSAVIAAIDSVTRRKQATPAMPMVGNLSLGSVEVLQSAITAVENSVAAGVVWVVAAGNDGVDACLTTPAAATGALTVASVGRNDVRSASSNTGPCVDLFAPGDDVWSASFTGDQSFTALSGTSMAAPHAAGVAALFLSANPTASPATVNAAINAAATPNVVTGAPIDTPNRLLNSLVVTGMNALPANSYVLAAALAGTGSGSVTATGVNCAVAGNDCAELFAAGTSVSVTAKAASGSVFTGWSGACTGTGGCLVSMSSAKLVNATFGQAPAMHVGDLEGVRTAMSKSWTASLTVTIHDRQEARVAGAVVAVSWSGAASGSGTCTTTSVGTCTLTRTGLSNGKTSITFTVTGVTKAGVQYLAVQNHDATINSNGTTFSIYK
;
A
#
# COMPACT_ATOMS: atom_id res chain seq x y z
N MET A 1 -20.02 -66.83 -0.51
CA MET A 1 -20.77 -67.36 -1.69
C MET A 1 -20.78 -66.29 -2.79
N LYS A 2 -20.14 -66.64 -3.91
CA LYS A 2 -20.51 -66.30 -5.32
C LYS A 2 -20.73 -64.83 -5.63
N ARG A 3 -20.22 -64.17 -6.68
CA ARG A 3 -19.34 -64.54 -7.84
C ARG A 3 -18.94 -63.21 -8.49
N ALA A 4 -17.78 -63.17 -9.05
CA ALA A 4 -17.24 -62.16 -9.95
C ALA A 4 -18.02 -62.07 -11.29
N LEU A 5 -17.95 -60.91 -11.93
CA LEU A 5 -17.99 -60.86 -13.41
C LEU A 5 -17.17 -59.69 -13.93
N LEU A 6 -16.07 -60.09 -14.61
CA LEU A 6 -15.23 -59.27 -15.49
C LEU A 6 -15.94 -59.15 -16.84
N ILE A 7 -15.95 -57.96 -17.48
CA ILE A 7 -16.11 -57.86 -18.94
C ILE A 7 -15.09 -56.85 -19.47
N PHE A 8 -14.23 -57.39 -20.35
CA PHE A 8 -13.31 -56.73 -21.28
C PHE A 8 -14.07 -56.33 -22.55
N MET A 9 -13.81 -55.17 -23.12
CA MET A 9 -13.81 -54.98 -24.60
C MET A 9 -13.21 -53.62 -24.97
N THR A 10 -12.00 -53.59 -25.43
CA THR A 10 -11.35 -53.33 -26.73
C THR A 10 -11.72 -52.06 -27.48
N MET A 11 -10.67 -51.32 -27.72
CA MET A 11 -10.27 -50.36 -28.74
C MET A 11 -11.23 -50.08 -29.92
N LEU A 12 -11.34 -48.78 -30.24
CA LEU A 12 -11.16 -48.33 -31.63
C LEU A 12 -10.61 -46.90 -31.66
N SER A 13 -9.50 -46.73 -32.37
CA SER A 13 -8.82 -45.49 -32.69
C SER A 13 -9.50 -44.83 -33.90
N VAL A 14 -9.80 -43.53 -33.84
CA VAL A 14 -9.88 -42.69 -35.03
C VAL A 14 -9.19 -41.37 -34.72
N GLY A 15 -8.12 -41.08 -35.45
CA GLY A 15 -7.44 -39.82 -35.42
C GLY A 15 -8.13 -38.80 -36.33
N CYS A 16 -8.06 -37.55 -35.94
CA CYS A 16 -8.05 -36.41 -36.84
C CYS A 16 -7.24 -35.27 -36.23
N ARG A 17 -6.39 -34.72 -37.05
CA ARG A 17 -5.50 -33.59 -36.89
C ARG A 17 -6.24 -32.27 -36.82
N SER A 18 -5.60 -31.32 -36.15
CA SER A 18 -5.34 -29.89 -36.39
C SER A 18 -5.89 -29.07 -35.25
N ASP A 19 -5.31 -28.10 -34.70
CA ASP A 19 -4.32 -27.11 -34.99
C ASP A 19 -3.87 -26.49 -33.67
N ALA A 20 -2.64 -26.02 -33.65
CA ALA A 20 -2.01 -25.36 -32.53
C ALA A 20 -2.70 -24.05 -32.14
N VAL A 21 -3.07 -23.92 -30.85
CA VAL A 21 -3.15 -22.61 -30.17
C VAL A 21 -2.19 -22.65 -28.99
N THR A 22 -1.14 -21.89 -29.16
CA THR A 22 -0.15 -21.63 -28.13
C THR A 22 -0.78 -20.86 -26.97
N SER A 23 -0.95 -21.48 -25.83
CA SER A 23 -1.10 -20.82 -24.55
C SER A 23 0.12 -21.11 -23.71
N SER A 24 0.81 -20.05 -23.34
CA SER A 24 1.97 -20.04 -22.48
C SER A 24 1.58 -20.41 -21.05
N ASP A 25 1.70 -21.68 -20.72
CA ASP A 25 1.72 -22.18 -19.35
C ASP A 25 3.10 -22.80 -19.10
N SER A 26 3.99 -22.00 -18.53
CA SER A 26 5.26 -22.52 -18.01
C SER A 26 5.75 -21.67 -16.86
N HIS A 27 5.24 -21.89 -15.66
CA HIS A 27 5.98 -21.67 -14.42
C HIS A 27 5.52 -22.66 -13.34
N ARG A 28 5.74 -23.93 -13.63
CA ARG A 28 5.91 -24.95 -12.59
C ARG A 28 7.32 -25.49 -12.75
N ALA A 29 8.30 -24.69 -12.32
CA ALA A 29 9.66 -25.18 -12.21
C ALA A 29 9.75 -26.10 -10.99
N ALA A 30 9.91 -27.37 -11.27
CA ALA A 30 10.30 -28.40 -10.33
C ALA A 30 11.55 -27.96 -9.55
N PHE A 31 11.49 -28.02 -8.22
CA PHE A 31 12.66 -28.09 -7.38
C PHE A 31 13.38 -29.43 -7.68
N SER A 32 14.39 -29.35 -8.51
CA SER A 32 15.32 -30.45 -8.77
C SER A 32 16.73 -29.89 -8.80
N ALA A 33 17.58 -30.51 -7.99
CA ALA A 33 19.02 -30.39 -7.89
C ALA A 33 19.57 -29.11 -7.26
N SER A 34 20.21 -29.29 -6.11
CA SER A 34 21.23 -28.46 -5.48
C SER A 34 22.19 -27.82 -6.51
N THR A 35 21.81 -26.68 -7.06
CA THR A 35 22.79 -25.75 -7.59
C THR A 35 23.45 -25.10 -6.39
N ALA A 36 24.73 -25.34 -6.18
CA ALA A 36 25.54 -24.69 -5.16
C ALA A 36 25.27 -23.18 -5.21
N ARG A 37 24.74 -22.62 -4.11
CA ARG A 37 24.37 -21.21 -4.03
C ARG A 37 25.65 -20.40 -4.16
N GLU A 38 25.80 -19.69 -5.27
CA GLU A 38 26.93 -18.80 -5.50
C GLU A 38 26.60 -17.42 -4.94
N GLN A 39 27.53 -16.88 -4.17
CA GLN A 39 27.41 -15.55 -3.57
C GLN A 39 28.74 -14.79 -3.72
N SER A 40 28.68 -13.46 -3.73
CA SER A 40 29.87 -12.62 -3.69
C SER A 40 30.45 -12.60 -2.28
N TYR A 41 31.78 -12.71 -2.17
CA TYR A 41 32.52 -12.66 -0.92
C TYR A 41 33.73 -11.74 -1.04
N ILE A 42 34.11 -11.15 0.10
CA ILE A 42 35.38 -10.45 0.30
C ILE A 42 36.31 -11.43 1.03
N VAL A 43 37.44 -11.75 0.41
CA VAL A 43 38.50 -12.58 1.00
C VAL A 43 39.58 -11.63 1.51
N VAL A 44 39.80 -11.63 2.81
CA VAL A 44 40.86 -10.85 3.47
C VAL A 44 42.01 -11.77 3.78
N LEU A 45 43.20 -11.37 3.34
CA LEU A 45 44.45 -12.14 3.53
C LEU A 45 45.18 -11.67 4.79
N GLN A 46 46.03 -12.56 5.34
CA GLN A 46 46.94 -12.21 6.44
C GLN A 46 47.90 -11.08 6.01
N PRO A 47 48.34 -10.22 6.92
CA PRO A 47 49.27 -9.12 6.61
C PRO A 47 50.59 -9.59 5.96
N ASP A 48 51.07 -10.78 6.35
CA ASP A 48 52.27 -11.43 5.85
C ASP A 48 52.01 -12.34 4.64
N ALA A 49 50.76 -12.42 4.14
CA ALA A 49 50.43 -13.21 2.98
C ALA A 49 51.26 -12.78 1.74
N ARG A 50 51.43 -13.74 0.83
CA ARG A 50 52.03 -13.50 -0.50
C ARG A 50 51.41 -12.30 -1.19
N ASP A 51 52.05 -11.82 -2.23
CA ASP A 51 51.45 -10.76 -3.07
C ASP A 51 50.04 -11.14 -3.51
N VAL A 52 49.10 -10.20 -3.32
CA VAL A 52 47.69 -10.37 -3.61
C VAL A 52 47.46 -10.80 -5.06
N SER A 53 48.30 -10.30 -6.00
CA SER A 53 48.24 -10.68 -7.42
C SER A 53 48.51 -12.18 -7.62
N ALA A 54 49.43 -12.76 -6.86
CA ALA A 54 49.74 -14.18 -6.94
C ALA A 54 48.56 -15.02 -6.38
N VAL A 55 47.93 -14.57 -5.30
CA VAL A 55 46.76 -15.23 -4.69
C VAL A 55 45.53 -15.16 -5.59
N THR A 56 45.28 -14.03 -6.19
CA THR A 56 44.13 -13.87 -7.14
C THR A 56 44.36 -14.66 -8.42
N ALA A 57 45.61 -14.76 -8.93
CA ALA A 57 45.93 -15.64 -10.04
C ALA A 57 45.71 -17.13 -9.70
N GLU A 58 46.00 -17.53 -8.47
CA GLU A 58 45.71 -18.87 -7.98
C GLU A 58 44.20 -19.11 -7.89
N TRP A 59 43.42 -18.16 -7.35
CA TRP A 59 41.96 -18.20 -7.37
C TRP A 59 41.44 -18.41 -8.79
N SER A 60 41.89 -17.60 -9.74
CA SER A 60 41.45 -17.68 -11.14
C SER A 60 41.71 -19.03 -11.78
N ARG A 61 42.90 -19.64 -11.48
CA ARG A 61 43.22 -20.99 -11.96
C ARG A 61 42.34 -22.08 -11.35
N GLN A 62 42.02 -21.97 -10.05
CA GLN A 62 41.23 -22.97 -9.34
C GLN A 62 39.73 -22.88 -9.64
N SER A 63 39.20 -21.68 -9.76
CA SER A 63 37.76 -21.41 -9.94
C SER A 63 37.34 -21.28 -11.40
N GLY A 64 38.30 -21.03 -12.32
CA GLY A 64 37.99 -20.64 -13.69
C GLY A 64 37.44 -19.20 -13.83
N ARG A 65 37.50 -18.40 -12.76
CA ARG A 65 36.90 -17.03 -12.68
C ARG A 65 37.92 -16.00 -12.21
N SER A 66 37.80 -14.78 -12.68
CA SER A 66 38.60 -13.66 -12.19
C SER A 66 38.03 -13.09 -10.88
N ALA A 67 38.91 -12.58 -10.03
CA ALA A 67 38.50 -11.71 -8.93
C ALA A 67 37.85 -10.45 -9.50
N ARG A 68 36.77 -9.99 -8.86
CA ARG A 68 36.04 -8.77 -9.24
C ARG A 68 36.84 -7.51 -8.88
N PHE A 69 37.43 -7.52 -7.70
CA PHE A 69 38.29 -6.47 -7.19
C PHE A 69 39.49 -7.08 -6.48
N THR A 70 40.61 -6.38 -6.49
CA THR A 70 41.83 -6.75 -5.77
C THR A 70 42.25 -5.57 -4.91
N TYR A 71 42.55 -5.81 -3.63
CA TYR A 71 42.90 -4.81 -2.63
C TYR A 71 44.34 -5.02 -2.19
N SER A 72 45.15 -3.97 -2.21
CA SER A 72 46.56 -4.07 -1.85
C SER A 72 47.06 -2.98 -0.88
N SER A 73 46.25 -1.94 -0.63
CA SER A 73 46.68 -0.77 0.14
C SER A 73 45.92 -0.63 1.47
N ALA A 74 44.56 -0.54 1.43
CA ALA A 74 43.74 -0.41 2.63
C ALA A 74 43.64 -1.74 3.40
N LEU A 75 43.60 -2.85 2.67
CA LEU A 75 43.71 -4.22 3.17
C LEU A 75 44.35 -5.08 2.06
N LYS A 76 44.88 -6.26 2.41
CA LYS A 76 45.26 -7.27 1.43
C LYS A 76 44.09 -8.20 1.20
N GLY A 77 43.63 -8.39 -0.05
CA GLY A 77 42.50 -9.25 -0.32
C GLY A 77 41.90 -9.09 -1.71
N PHE A 78 40.76 -9.71 -1.92
CA PHE A 78 40.02 -9.63 -3.18
C PHE A 78 38.54 -9.94 -2.99
N ALA A 79 37.70 -9.48 -3.91
CA ALA A 79 36.29 -9.87 -3.99
C ALA A 79 36.08 -10.86 -5.13
N ALA A 80 35.32 -11.92 -4.88
CA ALA A 80 34.98 -12.94 -5.87
C ALA A 80 33.67 -13.64 -5.57
N THR A 81 33.02 -14.15 -6.62
CA THR A 81 31.84 -15.02 -6.48
C THR A 81 32.30 -16.46 -6.20
N MET A 82 31.82 -17.03 -5.11
CA MET A 82 32.19 -18.37 -4.63
C MET A 82 30.93 -19.18 -4.32
N SER A 83 31.03 -20.50 -4.53
CA SER A 83 30.11 -21.45 -3.88
C SER A 83 30.47 -21.62 -2.40
N ASP A 84 29.53 -22.14 -1.59
CA ASP A 84 29.79 -22.42 -0.17
C ASP A 84 31.01 -23.37 0.01
N ALA A 85 31.14 -24.37 -0.86
CA ALA A 85 32.28 -25.29 -0.82
C ALA A 85 33.62 -24.58 -1.13
N GLN A 86 33.65 -23.67 -2.08
CA GLN A 86 34.85 -22.87 -2.41
C GLN A 86 35.20 -21.91 -1.26
N ARG A 87 34.19 -21.22 -0.69
CA ARG A 87 34.38 -20.36 0.48
C ARG A 87 35.00 -21.15 1.65
N ASP A 88 34.43 -22.30 1.98
CA ASP A 88 34.87 -23.10 3.12
C ASP A 88 36.28 -23.68 2.91
N ALA A 89 36.61 -24.09 1.68
CA ALA A 89 37.95 -24.52 1.32
C ALA A 89 38.97 -23.36 1.43
N TRP A 90 38.61 -22.18 0.97
CA TRP A 90 39.48 -21.00 1.03
C TRP A 90 39.66 -20.48 2.45
N ARG A 91 38.65 -20.61 3.31
CA ARG A 91 38.72 -20.23 4.73
C ARG A 91 39.75 -21.04 5.53
N GLN A 92 40.06 -22.25 5.08
CA GLN A 92 41.06 -23.12 5.74
C GLN A 92 42.50 -22.78 5.36
N ARG A 93 42.75 -21.87 4.47
CA ARG A 93 44.09 -21.52 3.99
C ARG A 93 44.84 -20.67 5.03
N PRO A 94 46.12 -20.93 5.26
CA PRO A 94 46.91 -20.18 6.26
C PRO A 94 47.16 -18.72 5.85
N ASP A 95 47.07 -18.39 4.55
CA ASP A 95 47.23 -17.03 4.04
C ASP A 95 45.92 -16.22 4.03
N VAL A 96 44.77 -16.82 4.41
CA VAL A 96 43.48 -16.15 4.55
C VAL A 96 43.23 -15.83 6.02
N ALA A 97 42.97 -14.55 6.29
CA ALA A 97 42.59 -14.08 7.63
C ALA A 97 41.13 -14.38 7.92
N PHE A 98 40.23 -13.99 7.02
CA PHE A 98 38.80 -14.31 7.07
C PHE A 98 38.13 -14.09 5.70
N ILE A 99 36.91 -14.60 5.56
CA ILE A 99 36.05 -14.41 4.39
C ILE A 99 34.68 -13.97 4.90
N GLU A 100 34.18 -12.88 4.36
CA GLU A 100 32.86 -12.34 4.68
C GLU A 100 32.00 -12.13 3.42
N PRO A 101 30.66 -12.17 3.52
CA PRO A 101 29.80 -11.84 2.40
C PRO A 101 30.04 -10.41 1.91
N ASP A 102 30.09 -10.23 0.60
CA ASP A 102 30.04 -8.91 -0.06
C ASP A 102 28.59 -8.43 -0.04
N VAL A 103 28.21 -7.80 1.06
CA VAL A 103 26.85 -7.31 1.27
C VAL A 103 26.63 -5.99 0.55
N PRO A 104 25.43 -5.71 0.05
CA PRO A 104 25.11 -4.42 -0.55
C PRO A 104 25.37 -3.27 0.43
N VAL A 105 26.06 -2.24 -0.03
CA VAL A 105 26.18 -0.95 0.66
C VAL A 105 25.19 0.01 0.02
N PHE A 106 24.48 0.77 0.85
CA PHE A 106 23.54 1.77 0.42
C PHE A 106 24.10 3.15 0.78
N ALA A 107 23.87 4.14 -0.07
CA ALA A 107 24.07 5.52 0.35
C ALA A 107 23.11 5.77 1.52
N SER A 108 23.64 6.20 2.66
CA SER A 108 22.80 6.64 3.77
C SER A 108 22.06 7.88 3.31
N ALA A 109 20.78 7.73 2.99
CA ALA A 109 19.94 8.83 2.60
C ALA A 109 19.36 9.46 3.87
N SER A 110 20.05 10.47 4.41
CA SER A 110 19.39 11.43 5.28
C SER A 110 18.69 12.46 4.39
N GLY A 111 17.46 12.82 4.73
CA GLY A 111 16.68 13.76 3.94
C GLY A 111 15.39 14.17 4.62
N ALA A 112 14.64 15.00 3.95
CA ALA A 112 13.25 15.25 4.28
C ALA A 112 12.42 14.88 3.05
N ARG A 113 11.31 14.24 3.26
CA ARG A 113 10.30 14.03 2.22
C ARG A 113 9.06 14.81 2.56
N VAL A 114 8.38 15.23 1.53
CA VAL A 114 7.09 15.85 1.69
C VAL A 114 6.04 14.78 1.88
N VAL A 115 5.14 15.03 2.82
CA VAL A 115 4.05 14.11 3.14
C VAL A 115 2.71 14.69 2.69
N ASN A 116 1.79 13.81 2.29
CA ASN A 116 0.43 14.21 2.01
C ASN A 116 -0.18 14.87 3.25
N PRO A 117 -0.97 15.96 3.12
CA PRO A 117 -1.62 16.64 4.25
C PRO A 117 -2.45 15.74 5.17
N ASN A 118 -2.89 14.57 4.68
CA ASN A 118 -3.58 13.58 5.51
C ASN A 118 -2.62 12.81 6.43
N GLN A 119 -1.30 12.88 6.20
CA GLN A 119 -0.25 12.19 6.97
C GLN A 119 0.30 13.07 8.10
N TRP A 120 -0.58 13.71 8.83
CA TRP A 120 -0.21 14.57 9.95
C TRP A 120 0.68 13.86 10.97
N ALA A 121 0.56 12.55 11.09
CA ALA A 121 1.30 11.73 12.03
C ALA A 121 2.81 11.73 11.73
N LEU A 122 3.18 11.58 10.45
CA LEU A 122 4.57 11.65 10.01
C LEU A 122 5.15 13.04 10.21
N ASP A 123 4.41 14.07 9.77
CA ASP A 123 4.75 15.49 9.95
C ASP A 123 4.90 15.87 11.44
N ARG A 124 4.22 15.16 12.36
CA ARG A 124 4.31 15.43 13.78
C ARG A 124 5.52 14.81 14.47
N ILE A 125 5.90 13.60 14.07
CA ILE A 125 6.91 12.84 14.81
C ILE A 125 8.35 13.29 14.55
N ASP A 126 8.63 14.07 13.51
CA ASP A 126 9.95 14.64 13.27
C ASP A 126 10.13 16.05 13.89
N GLN A 127 9.09 16.58 14.53
CA GLN A 127 9.07 17.92 15.14
C GLN A 127 9.07 17.84 16.68
N ARG A 128 9.83 18.75 17.32
CA ARG A 128 9.81 18.91 18.79
C ARG A 128 8.86 20.00 19.25
N ALA A 129 8.64 21.04 18.43
CA ALA A 129 7.65 22.06 18.69
C ALA A 129 6.22 21.53 18.49
N SER A 130 5.22 22.25 18.99
CA SER A 130 3.82 21.95 18.67
C SER A 130 3.62 21.94 17.15
N HIS A 131 2.73 21.06 16.70
CA HIS A 131 2.46 20.80 15.28
C HIS A 131 2.37 22.10 14.44
N THR A 132 3.37 22.32 13.63
CA THR A 132 3.37 23.35 12.59
C THR A 132 3.25 22.63 11.25
N ALA A 133 2.07 22.29 10.78
CA ALA A 133 1.88 21.56 9.53
C ALA A 133 2.79 22.12 8.41
N ASP A 134 4.06 21.70 8.40
CA ASP A 134 5.04 22.08 7.38
C ASP A 134 5.07 21.06 6.25
N TYR A 135 4.30 19.95 6.42
CA TYR A 135 4.14 18.87 5.45
C TYR A 135 5.46 18.19 5.08
N LEU A 136 6.42 18.20 5.98
CA LEU A 136 7.68 17.51 5.87
C LEU A 136 7.71 16.31 6.79
N TYR A 137 8.47 15.31 6.41
CA TYR A 137 8.90 14.25 7.27
C TYR A 137 10.40 14.08 7.10
N GLY A 138 11.13 14.56 8.11
CA GLY A 138 12.58 14.41 8.18
C GLY A 138 12.97 12.99 8.61
N TYR A 139 13.97 12.43 7.95
CA TYR A 139 14.50 11.12 8.29
C TYR A 139 16.03 11.09 8.14
N GLU A 140 16.68 10.32 9.00
CA GLU A 140 18.12 10.11 9.01
C GLU A 140 18.50 8.74 8.45
N ALA A 141 17.52 7.86 8.33
CA ALA A 141 17.60 6.52 7.77
C ALA A 141 16.23 6.12 7.22
N GLU A 142 16.16 5.06 6.44
CA GLU A 142 14.91 4.61 5.81
C GLU A 142 14.48 3.20 6.23
N GLY A 143 15.26 2.55 7.12
CA GLY A 143 14.98 1.20 7.61
C GLY A 143 15.61 0.09 6.75
N ASP A 144 16.57 0.42 5.90
CA ASP A 144 17.28 -0.57 5.07
C ASP A 144 17.91 -1.66 5.94
N GLY A 145 17.80 -2.90 5.50
CA GLY A 145 18.41 -4.05 6.16
C GLY A 145 17.70 -4.51 7.44
N VAL A 146 16.56 -3.90 7.81
CA VAL A 146 15.77 -4.27 8.99
C VAL A 146 14.55 -5.09 8.59
N GLU A 147 14.23 -6.14 9.34
CA GLU A 147 12.99 -6.89 9.24
C GLU A 147 11.99 -6.39 10.28
N VAL A 148 10.77 -6.08 9.85
CA VAL A 148 9.66 -5.77 10.76
C VAL A 148 8.59 -6.84 10.64
N HIS A 149 8.25 -7.47 11.76
CA HIS A 149 7.27 -8.54 11.87
C HIS A 149 5.95 -7.98 12.40
N ILE A 150 4.90 -8.04 11.60
CA ILE A 150 3.55 -7.58 11.94
C ILE A 150 2.72 -8.80 12.34
N LEU A 151 2.39 -8.92 13.60
CA LEU A 151 1.53 -9.97 14.14
C LEU A 151 0.13 -9.40 14.31
N ASP A 152 -0.76 -9.67 13.32
CA ASP A 152 -2.03 -8.97 13.19
C ASP A 152 -3.06 -9.79 12.37
N THR A 153 -3.98 -9.14 11.66
CA THR A 153 -4.99 -9.76 10.77
C THR A 153 -4.43 -10.25 9.43
N GLY A 154 -3.13 -10.16 9.22
CA GLY A 154 -2.46 -10.36 7.95
C GLY A 154 -2.00 -9.04 7.32
N VAL A 155 -1.37 -9.09 6.15
CA VAL A 155 -1.00 -7.93 5.35
C VAL A 155 -1.37 -8.19 3.90
N ARG A 156 -2.00 -7.23 3.22
CA ARG A 156 -2.20 -7.31 1.76
C ARG A 156 -0.85 -7.22 1.06
N LEU A 157 -0.27 -8.39 0.75
CA LEU A 157 1.11 -8.52 0.27
C LEU A 157 1.33 -7.87 -1.11
N THR A 158 0.25 -7.69 -1.89
CA THR A 158 0.27 -7.09 -3.23
C THR A 158 0.16 -5.56 -3.22
N HIS A 159 -0.09 -4.94 -2.05
CA HIS A 159 -0.29 -3.49 -1.97
C HIS A 159 0.96 -2.74 -2.44
N LEU A 160 0.79 -1.73 -3.31
CA LEU A 160 1.90 -1.00 -3.95
C LEU A 160 2.79 -0.25 -2.97
N GLU A 161 2.29 0.11 -1.80
CA GLU A 161 3.08 0.69 -0.70
C GLU A 161 4.24 -0.21 -0.26
N PHE A 162 4.10 -1.51 -0.44
CA PHE A 162 5.16 -2.46 -0.07
C PHE A 162 6.06 -2.88 -1.25
N GLY A 163 5.58 -2.79 -2.49
CA GLY A 163 6.29 -3.32 -3.65
C GLY A 163 6.66 -4.79 -3.43
N THR A 164 7.96 -5.12 -3.45
CA THR A 164 8.47 -6.48 -3.19
C THR A 164 8.92 -6.71 -1.75
N ARG A 165 8.68 -5.74 -0.84
CA ARG A 165 9.18 -5.77 0.54
C ARG A 165 8.26 -6.50 1.53
N ALA A 166 6.97 -6.69 1.22
CA ALA A 166 6.07 -7.48 2.04
C ALA A 166 6.20 -8.97 1.73
N ARG A 167 6.25 -9.78 2.77
CA ARG A 167 6.40 -11.24 2.73
C ARG A 167 5.50 -11.89 3.76
N SER A 168 4.98 -13.07 3.45
CA SER A 168 4.30 -13.92 4.44
C SER A 168 5.32 -14.61 5.34
N LEU A 169 5.09 -14.56 6.64
CA LEU A 169 5.76 -15.43 7.61
C LEU A 169 4.94 -16.72 7.79
N TYR A 170 3.71 -16.62 8.27
CA TYR A 170 2.78 -17.73 8.44
C TYR A 170 1.37 -17.23 8.83
N ASP A 171 0.33 -17.97 8.43
CA ASP A 171 -1.05 -17.80 8.90
C ASP A 171 -1.36 -18.80 10.02
N TYR A 172 -1.43 -18.30 11.27
CA TYR A 172 -1.74 -19.10 12.46
C TYR A 172 -3.23 -19.29 12.67
N VAL A 173 -4.08 -18.63 11.89
CA VAL A 173 -5.55 -18.78 11.93
C VAL A 173 -5.97 -19.91 11.00
N SER A 174 -5.52 -19.89 9.75
CA SER A 174 -5.81 -20.94 8.75
C SER A 174 -4.80 -22.08 8.77
N ASN A 175 -3.68 -21.92 9.49
CA ASN A 175 -2.59 -22.88 9.61
C ASN A 175 -1.93 -23.19 8.25
N ASP A 176 -1.60 -22.13 7.50
CA ASP A 176 -0.95 -22.21 6.20
C ASP A 176 0.16 -21.17 6.02
N ALA A 177 0.77 -21.12 4.82
CA ALA A 177 1.92 -20.27 4.55
C ALA A 177 1.54 -18.85 4.03
N VAL A 178 0.25 -18.51 3.90
CA VAL A 178 -0.19 -17.26 3.26
C VAL A 178 -0.92 -16.37 4.26
N ALA A 179 -0.19 -15.48 4.91
CA ALA A 179 -0.72 -14.52 5.88
C ALA A 179 -1.24 -13.25 5.19
N ASP A 180 -2.17 -13.41 4.24
CA ASP A 180 -2.84 -12.29 3.58
C ASP A 180 -3.96 -11.72 4.47
N ASP A 181 -4.28 -10.43 4.29
CA ASP A 181 -5.22 -9.70 5.14
C ASP A 181 -6.65 -9.81 4.59
N CYS A 182 -7.59 -10.10 5.47
CA CYS A 182 -9.03 -10.13 5.16
C CYS A 182 -9.89 -9.19 6.03
N ASN A 183 -9.25 -8.40 6.92
CA ASN A 183 -9.88 -7.44 7.81
C ASN A 183 -9.50 -6.00 7.45
N GLY A 184 -8.19 -5.75 7.30
CA GLY A 184 -7.60 -4.45 6.95
C GLY A 184 -6.75 -3.82 8.05
N HIS A 185 -6.87 -4.26 9.29
CA HIS A 185 -6.12 -3.69 10.42
C HIS A 185 -4.60 -3.92 10.25
N GLY A 186 -4.16 -5.14 9.94
CA GLY A 186 -2.75 -5.45 9.78
C GLY A 186 -2.10 -4.81 8.55
N THR A 187 -2.84 -4.64 7.45
CA THR A 187 -2.37 -3.88 6.27
C THR A 187 -2.14 -2.41 6.63
N HIS A 188 -3.04 -1.81 7.42
CA HIS A 188 -2.92 -0.44 7.88
C HIS A 188 -1.70 -0.26 8.80
N VAL A 189 -1.53 -1.16 9.78
CA VAL A 189 -0.38 -1.22 10.68
C VAL A 189 0.93 -1.35 9.89
N ALA A 190 1.01 -2.30 8.96
CA ALA A 190 2.17 -2.49 8.09
C ALA A 190 2.48 -1.24 7.24
N GLY A 191 1.45 -0.60 6.70
CA GLY A 191 1.56 0.65 5.94
C GLY A 191 2.17 1.77 6.79
N THR A 192 1.73 1.93 8.03
CA THR A 192 2.27 2.93 8.97
C THR A 192 3.73 2.67 9.33
N VAL A 193 4.16 1.41 9.45
CA VAL A 193 5.60 1.10 9.63
C VAL A 193 6.39 1.38 8.37
N ALA A 194 5.98 0.81 7.23
CA ALA A 194 6.88 0.53 6.10
C ALA A 194 6.34 0.95 4.72
N GLY A 195 5.20 1.60 4.66
CA GLY A 195 4.64 2.10 3.41
C GLY A 195 5.58 3.06 2.70
N ALA A 196 5.69 2.95 1.38
CA ALA A 196 6.57 3.80 0.58
C ALA A 196 6.23 5.29 0.72
N THR A 197 4.95 5.62 0.86
CA THR A 197 4.47 7.00 0.99
C THR A 197 3.92 7.32 2.37
N VAL A 198 3.35 6.34 3.09
CA VAL A 198 2.69 6.54 4.38
C VAL A 198 3.51 6.00 5.57
N GLY A 199 4.58 5.26 5.33
CA GLY A 199 5.36 4.58 6.37
C GLY A 199 6.48 5.43 6.94
N VAL A 200 6.81 5.20 8.20
CA VAL A 200 7.96 5.80 8.92
C VAL A 200 9.28 5.30 8.31
N ALA A 201 9.44 3.98 8.19
CA ALA A 201 10.65 3.30 7.73
C ALA A 201 10.42 2.60 6.38
N ARG A 202 10.34 3.38 5.33
CA ARG A 202 9.83 3.00 3.99
C ARG A 202 10.65 1.94 3.24
N ARG A 203 11.83 1.57 3.72
CA ARG A 203 12.71 0.57 3.08
C ARG A 203 12.89 -0.72 3.88
N THR A 204 12.20 -0.86 5.01
CA THR A 204 12.18 -2.10 5.78
C THR A 204 11.52 -3.25 5.01
N THR A 205 11.92 -4.48 5.32
CA THR A 205 11.20 -5.68 4.89
C THR A 205 10.11 -6.00 5.91
N VAL A 206 8.87 -6.15 5.45
CA VAL A 206 7.72 -6.51 6.28
C VAL A 206 7.47 -8.01 6.22
N TYR A 207 7.33 -8.65 7.36
CA TYR A 207 6.87 -10.03 7.48
C TYR A 207 5.48 -10.07 8.14
N SER A 208 4.50 -10.57 7.42
CA SER A 208 3.13 -10.76 7.90
C SER A 208 3.00 -12.08 8.63
N ALA A 209 2.54 -12.04 9.89
CA ALA A 209 2.07 -13.20 10.65
C ALA A 209 0.60 -12.98 10.99
N ARG A 210 -0.30 -13.76 10.37
CA ARG A 210 -1.72 -13.64 10.66
C ARG A 210 -2.07 -14.43 11.92
N VAL A 211 -2.43 -13.71 12.98
CA VAL A 211 -2.81 -14.24 14.30
C VAL A 211 -4.25 -13.87 14.68
N LEU A 212 -4.85 -12.93 13.93
CA LEU A 212 -6.24 -12.50 14.06
C LEU A 212 -7.03 -12.87 12.80
N ASP A 213 -8.29 -13.25 12.96
CA ASP A 213 -9.19 -13.61 11.86
C ASP A 213 -9.75 -12.36 11.13
N CYS A 214 -10.67 -12.58 10.18
CA CYS A 214 -11.29 -11.49 9.41
C CYS A 214 -12.22 -10.59 10.27
N SER A 215 -12.57 -11.00 11.47
CA SER A 215 -13.28 -10.16 12.44
C SER A 215 -12.35 -9.37 13.36
N GLY A 216 -11.03 -9.57 13.26
CA GLY A 216 -10.03 -8.98 14.13
C GLY A 216 -9.87 -9.72 15.47
N THR A 217 -10.38 -10.95 15.57
CA THR A 217 -10.32 -11.77 16.79
C THR A 217 -9.28 -12.89 16.65
N GLY A 218 -8.57 -13.21 17.72
CA GLY A 218 -7.58 -14.29 17.74
C GLY A 218 -7.40 -14.91 19.12
N THR A 219 -6.37 -15.73 19.26
CA THR A 219 -6.02 -16.38 20.52
C THR A 219 -4.57 -16.10 20.92
N TRP A 220 -4.31 -16.00 22.21
CA TRP A 220 -2.94 -15.84 22.70
C TRP A 220 -2.04 -17.02 22.33
N SER A 221 -2.59 -18.22 22.17
CA SER A 221 -1.82 -19.37 21.67
C SER A 221 -1.26 -19.14 20.26
N ALA A 222 -2.05 -18.55 19.35
CA ALA A 222 -1.60 -18.18 18.02
C ALA A 222 -0.55 -17.03 18.06
N VAL A 223 -0.80 -16.02 18.88
CA VAL A 223 0.16 -14.90 19.07
C VAL A 223 1.49 -15.40 19.63
N ILE A 224 1.47 -16.25 20.67
CA ILE A 224 2.69 -16.85 21.25
C ILE A 224 3.43 -17.70 20.22
N ALA A 225 2.72 -18.49 19.40
CA ALA A 225 3.33 -19.28 18.32
C ALA A 225 4.01 -18.40 17.25
N ALA A 226 3.42 -17.24 16.94
CA ALA A 226 4.03 -16.27 16.05
C ALA A 226 5.26 -15.61 16.67
N ILE A 227 5.20 -15.19 17.95
CA ILE A 227 6.37 -14.66 18.69
C ILE A 227 7.51 -15.69 18.71
N ASP A 228 7.19 -16.97 18.97
CA ASP A 228 8.18 -18.07 18.96
C ASP A 228 8.83 -18.23 17.57
N SER A 229 8.06 -18.08 16.49
CA SER A 229 8.61 -18.16 15.13
C SER A 229 9.52 -16.97 14.79
N VAL A 230 9.20 -15.75 15.23
CA VAL A 230 10.09 -14.58 15.11
C VAL A 230 11.36 -14.80 15.93
N THR A 231 11.22 -15.32 17.15
CA THR A 231 12.34 -15.61 18.04
C THR A 231 13.29 -16.64 17.43
N ARG A 232 12.76 -17.74 16.88
CA ARG A 232 13.57 -18.75 16.17
C ARG A 232 14.28 -18.16 14.94
N ARG A 233 13.60 -17.29 14.19
CA ARG A 233 14.19 -16.58 13.07
C ARG A 233 15.37 -15.70 13.51
N LYS A 234 15.20 -14.95 14.59
CA LYS A 234 16.29 -14.15 15.19
C LYS A 234 17.46 -15.02 15.63
N GLN A 235 17.21 -16.14 16.29
CA GLN A 235 18.24 -17.08 16.70
C GLN A 235 18.98 -17.71 15.51
N ALA A 236 18.27 -17.99 14.40
CA ALA A 236 18.87 -18.50 13.16
C ALA A 236 19.67 -17.43 12.40
N THR A 237 19.35 -16.16 12.57
CA THR A 237 20.02 -15.02 11.92
C THR A 237 20.37 -13.93 12.95
N PRO A 238 21.30 -14.17 13.88
CA PRO A 238 21.56 -13.26 15.02
C PRO A 238 21.96 -11.85 14.62
N ALA A 239 22.64 -11.69 13.49
CA ALA A 239 23.07 -10.39 12.98
C ALA A 239 21.94 -9.58 12.31
N MET A 240 20.79 -10.20 11.99
CA MET A 240 19.66 -9.51 11.35
C MET A 240 18.94 -8.64 12.39
N PRO A 241 18.87 -7.31 12.19
CA PRO A 241 18.07 -6.46 13.05
C PRO A 241 16.58 -6.74 12.83
N MET A 242 15.84 -6.95 13.93
CA MET A 242 14.43 -7.31 13.87
C MET A 242 13.59 -6.48 14.84
N VAL A 243 12.43 -6.03 14.36
CA VAL A 243 11.38 -5.39 15.14
C VAL A 243 10.12 -6.23 15.05
N GLY A 244 9.45 -6.49 16.15
CA GLY A 244 8.11 -7.06 16.20
C GLY A 244 7.09 -5.98 16.59
N ASN A 245 5.93 -5.97 15.97
CA ASN A 245 4.82 -5.08 16.29
C ASN A 245 3.58 -5.87 16.69
N LEU A 246 3.03 -5.57 17.87
CA LEU A 246 1.79 -6.13 18.40
C LEU A 246 0.78 -4.99 18.59
N SER A 247 -0.01 -4.71 17.56
CA SER A 247 -1.14 -3.77 17.62
C SER A 247 -2.43 -4.48 18.06
N LEU A 248 -2.32 -5.33 19.09
CA LEU A 248 -3.38 -6.17 19.63
C LEU A 248 -3.20 -6.31 21.15
N GLY A 249 -4.24 -6.78 21.85
CA GLY A 249 -4.12 -7.02 23.28
C GLY A 249 -5.38 -7.55 23.93
N SER A 250 -5.32 -7.76 25.25
CA SER A 250 -6.45 -8.09 26.10
C SER A 250 -6.34 -7.39 27.46
N VAL A 251 -7.49 -7.17 28.11
CA VAL A 251 -7.59 -6.51 29.43
C VAL A 251 -7.20 -7.41 30.62
N GLU A 252 -6.49 -8.50 30.35
CA GLU A 252 -6.00 -9.42 31.38
C GLU A 252 -4.50 -9.58 31.25
N VAL A 253 -3.81 -9.72 32.39
CA VAL A 253 -2.37 -10.01 32.42
C VAL A 253 -2.15 -11.50 32.25
N LEU A 254 -1.70 -11.93 31.08
CA LEU A 254 -1.39 -13.31 30.75
C LEU A 254 0.12 -13.54 30.83
N GLN A 255 0.57 -14.18 31.90
CA GLN A 255 2.00 -14.38 32.17
C GLN A 255 2.73 -15.16 31.06
N SER A 256 2.05 -16.10 30.39
CA SER A 256 2.65 -16.87 29.28
C SER A 256 2.97 -15.97 28.08
N ALA A 257 2.08 -15.02 27.74
CA ALA A 257 2.30 -14.08 26.65
C ALA A 257 3.39 -13.04 27.01
N ILE A 258 3.35 -12.50 28.24
CA ILE A 258 4.41 -11.62 28.75
C ILE A 258 5.77 -12.35 28.68
N THR A 259 5.84 -13.58 29.18
CA THR A 259 7.08 -14.38 29.14
C THR A 259 7.58 -14.63 27.72
N ALA A 260 6.68 -14.87 26.76
CA ALA A 260 7.06 -15.05 25.35
C ALA A 260 7.67 -13.77 24.75
N VAL A 261 7.09 -12.60 25.03
CA VAL A 261 7.64 -11.31 24.61
C VAL A 261 9.01 -11.07 25.24
N GLU A 262 9.15 -11.24 26.56
CA GLU A 262 10.41 -11.02 27.29
C GLU A 262 11.53 -11.94 26.81
N ASN A 263 11.24 -13.22 26.57
CA ASN A 263 12.21 -14.16 26.02
C ASN A 263 12.63 -13.79 24.59
N SER A 264 11.73 -13.27 23.79
CA SER A 264 12.01 -12.79 22.43
C SER A 264 12.86 -11.50 22.47
N VAL A 265 12.60 -10.61 23.41
CA VAL A 265 13.46 -9.43 23.69
C VAL A 265 14.85 -9.89 24.07
N ALA A 266 14.97 -10.84 24.98
CA ALA A 266 16.26 -11.40 25.40
C ALA A 266 17.03 -12.06 24.24
N ALA A 267 16.32 -12.61 23.24
CA ALA A 267 16.92 -13.12 22.01
C ALA A 267 17.37 -12.01 21.03
N GLY A 268 17.01 -10.75 21.28
CA GLY A 268 17.44 -9.58 20.51
C GLY A 268 16.41 -9.05 19.51
N VAL A 269 15.12 -9.35 19.68
CA VAL A 269 14.03 -8.73 18.92
C VAL A 269 13.51 -7.50 19.67
N VAL A 270 13.41 -6.35 19.01
CA VAL A 270 12.77 -5.16 19.56
C VAL A 270 11.26 -5.30 19.43
N TRP A 271 10.55 -5.44 20.54
CA TRP A 271 9.08 -5.49 20.51
C TRP A 271 8.47 -4.14 20.82
N VAL A 272 7.53 -3.73 19.95
CA VAL A 272 6.72 -2.53 20.14
C VAL A 272 5.26 -2.96 20.23
N VAL A 273 4.59 -2.51 21.27
CA VAL A 273 3.25 -2.98 21.63
C VAL A 273 2.30 -1.82 21.87
N ALA A 274 1.03 -2.00 21.49
CA ALA A 274 -0.02 -1.04 21.79
C ALA A 274 -0.37 -1.07 23.29
N ALA A 275 -0.58 0.10 23.88
CA ALA A 275 -0.99 0.21 25.30
C ALA A 275 -2.40 -0.36 25.55
N GLY A 276 -3.28 -0.38 24.54
CA GLY A 276 -4.69 -0.77 24.63
C GLY A 276 -5.64 0.44 24.58
N ASN A 277 -6.93 0.16 24.37
CA ASN A 277 -7.93 1.19 24.04
C ASN A 277 -9.14 1.17 25.00
N ASP A 278 -8.93 0.79 26.25
CA ASP A 278 -9.99 0.61 27.24
C ASP A 278 -10.03 1.74 28.29
N GLY A 279 -9.09 2.71 28.20
CA GLY A 279 -8.96 3.82 29.16
C GLY A 279 -8.51 3.39 30.55
N VAL A 280 -7.85 2.24 30.68
CA VAL A 280 -7.38 1.65 31.94
C VAL A 280 -5.85 1.76 32.11
N ASP A 281 -5.32 1.26 33.22
CA ASP A 281 -3.89 1.12 33.44
C ASP A 281 -3.31 0.04 32.51
N ALA A 282 -2.36 0.40 31.68
CA ALA A 282 -1.67 -0.48 30.74
C ALA A 282 -0.93 -1.64 31.44
N CYS A 283 -0.52 -1.47 32.69
CA CYS A 283 0.10 -2.53 33.48
C CYS A 283 -0.84 -3.70 33.79
N LEU A 284 -2.15 -3.50 33.60
CA LEU A 284 -3.18 -4.51 33.80
C LEU A 284 -3.59 -5.21 32.49
N THR A 285 -2.88 -4.95 31.39
CA THR A 285 -3.21 -5.46 30.07
C THR A 285 -2.05 -6.21 29.42
N THR A 286 -2.35 -7.15 28.53
CA THR A 286 -1.36 -7.90 27.75
C THR A 286 -1.43 -7.42 26.29
N PRO A 287 -0.28 -7.13 25.58
CA PRO A 287 1.10 -7.33 26.02
C PRO A 287 1.74 -6.10 26.71
N ALA A 288 0.97 -5.04 26.96
CA ALA A 288 1.51 -3.76 27.46
C ALA A 288 2.23 -3.85 28.81
N ALA A 289 1.92 -4.87 29.62
CA ALA A 289 2.63 -5.16 30.87
C ALA A 289 4.04 -5.77 30.69
N ALA A 290 4.46 -6.08 29.45
CA ALA A 290 5.81 -6.61 29.19
C ALA A 290 6.87 -5.51 29.26
N THR A 291 7.69 -5.52 30.29
CA THR A 291 8.64 -4.44 30.60
C THR A 291 9.80 -4.31 29.62
N GLY A 292 10.12 -5.38 28.87
CA GLY A 292 11.15 -5.38 27.83
C GLY A 292 10.68 -4.83 26.49
N ALA A 293 9.37 -4.75 26.27
CA ALA A 293 8.78 -4.13 25.09
C ALA A 293 8.70 -2.62 25.21
N LEU A 294 8.55 -1.91 24.08
CA LEU A 294 8.22 -0.49 24.04
C LEU A 294 6.70 -0.34 23.95
N THR A 295 6.08 0.10 25.04
CA THR A 295 4.62 0.24 25.14
C THR A 295 4.17 1.64 24.74
N VAL A 296 3.27 1.73 23.74
CA VAL A 296 2.92 2.98 23.07
C VAL A 296 1.45 3.33 23.25
N ALA A 297 1.21 4.50 23.85
CA ALA A 297 -0.10 5.12 24.00
C ALA A 297 -0.41 6.06 22.82
N SER A 298 -1.68 6.47 22.66
CA SER A 298 -2.17 7.23 21.51
C SER A 298 -2.42 8.70 21.82
N VAL A 299 -2.03 9.56 20.86
CA VAL A 299 -2.47 10.97 20.78
C VAL A 299 -3.15 11.25 19.45
N GLY A 300 -4.02 12.26 19.46
CA GLY A 300 -4.56 12.90 18.28
C GLY A 300 -3.75 14.10 17.81
N ARG A 301 -4.26 14.76 16.76
CA ARG A 301 -3.77 16.07 16.31
C ARG A 301 -3.76 17.03 17.51
N ASN A 302 -2.84 17.95 17.61
CA ASN A 302 -2.65 18.88 18.72
C ASN A 302 -2.14 18.25 20.04
N ASP A 303 -1.54 17.04 19.96
CA ASP A 303 -0.89 16.37 21.10
C ASP A 303 -1.84 16.07 22.28
N VAL A 304 -3.13 15.91 22.01
CA VAL A 304 -4.11 15.54 23.03
C VAL A 304 -4.16 14.01 23.11
N ARG A 305 -4.04 13.47 24.35
CA ARG A 305 -4.21 12.03 24.57
C ARG A 305 -5.56 11.55 24.02
N SER A 306 -5.56 10.47 23.27
CA SER A 306 -6.79 9.82 22.80
C SER A 306 -7.61 9.33 23.98
N ALA A 307 -8.92 9.64 23.99
CA ALA A 307 -9.79 9.36 25.15
C ALA A 307 -9.80 7.88 25.57
N SER A 308 -9.73 6.97 24.60
CA SER A 308 -9.71 5.52 24.81
C SER A 308 -8.33 4.98 25.18
N SER A 309 -7.24 5.71 24.92
CA SER A 309 -5.89 5.21 25.15
C SER A 309 -5.66 4.81 26.60
N ASN A 310 -5.16 3.59 26.83
CA ASN A 310 -4.65 3.17 28.13
C ASN A 310 -3.47 4.05 28.52
N THR A 311 -3.22 4.14 29.84
CA THR A 311 -2.23 5.02 30.47
C THR A 311 -1.51 4.27 31.59
N GLY A 312 -0.74 4.96 32.43
CA GLY A 312 -0.07 4.37 33.58
C GLY A 312 1.43 4.15 33.40
N PRO A 313 2.12 3.64 34.42
CA PRO A 313 3.59 3.57 34.46
C PRO A 313 4.19 2.54 33.48
N CYS A 314 3.38 1.63 32.92
CA CYS A 314 3.84 0.69 31.89
C CYS A 314 3.83 1.27 30.46
N VAL A 315 3.32 2.49 30.28
CA VAL A 315 3.48 3.23 29.02
C VAL A 315 4.86 3.86 28.97
N ASP A 316 5.59 3.67 27.87
CA ASP A 316 6.88 4.31 27.65
C ASP A 316 6.76 5.71 27.06
N LEU A 317 5.88 5.83 26.06
CA LEU A 317 5.64 7.08 25.34
C LEU A 317 4.29 7.08 24.61
N PHE A 318 3.92 8.25 24.09
CA PHE A 318 2.79 8.46 23.20
C PHE A 318 3.26 8.58 21.77
N ALA A 319 2.41 8.16 20.81
CA ALA A 319 2.61 8.41 19.40
C ALA A 319 1.27 8.76 18.71
N PRO A 320 1.29 9.34 17.50
CA PRO A 320 0.09 9.60 16.73
C PRO A 320 -0.74 8.34 16.52
N GLY A 321 -2.00 8.37 16.94
CA GLY A 321 -2.88 7.21 16.83
C GLY A 321 -4.33 7.54 16.45
N ASP A 322 -4.74 8.81 16.44
CA ASP A 322 -6.08 9.18 16.00
C ASP A 322 -6.05 9.65 14.54
N ASP A 323 -7.03 9.22 13.74
CA ASP A 323 -7.19 9.62 12.34
C ASP A 323 -5.87 9.43 11.53
N VAL A 324 -5.23 8.30 11.71
CA VAL A 324 -3.98 7.94 11.02
C VAL A 324 -4.31 7.39 9.64
N TRP A 325 -3.78 8.03 8.59
CA TRP A 325 -3.95 7.64 7.20
C TRP A 325 -2.88 6.65 6.78
N SER A 326 -3.30 5.45 6.32
CA SER A 326 -2.38 4.39 5.91
C SER A 326 -2.99 3.46 4.86
N ALA A 327 -2.24 2.44 4.42
CA ALA A 327 -2.66 1.46 3.42
C ALA A 327 -3.93 0.71 3.84
N SER A 328 -4.81 0.43 2.87
CA SER A 328 -6.05 -0.32 3.06
C SER A 328 -6.03 -1.64 2.29
N PHE A 329 -6.56 -2.70 2.89
CA PHE A 329 -6.65 -4.02 2.25
C PHE A 329 -7.67 -4.09 1.11
N THR A 330 -8.52 -3.08 0.92
CA THR A 330 -9.60 -3.07 -0.07
C THR A 330 -9.12 -2.98 -1.52
N GLY A 331 -7.84 -2.68 -1.73
CA GLY A 331 -7.21 -2.62 -3.05
C GLY A 331 -5.72 -2.31 -2.95
N ASP A 332 -4.95 -2.63 -4.00
CA ASP A 332 -3.48 -2.47 -4.01
C ASP A 332 -3.01 -1.01 -3.94
N GLN A 333 -3.91 -0.05 -4.14
CA GLN A 333 -3.66 1.40 -4.09
C GLN A 333 -4.61 2.12 -3.12
N SER A 334 -5.32 1.37 -2.29
CA SER A 334 -6.34 1.93 -1.40
C SER A 334 -5.73 2.37 -0.08
N PHE A 335 -6.27 3.46 0.47
CA PHE A 335 -5.89 4.01 1.76
C PHE A 335 -7.12 4.25 2.61
N THR A 336 -6.94 4.28 3.92
CA THR A 336 -8.00 4.59 4.89
C THR A 336 -7.41 5.23 6.13
N ALA A 337 -8.26 5.87 6.94
CA ALA A 337 -7.88 6.38 8.24
C ALA A 337 -8.42 5.45 9.33
N LEU A 338 -7.60 5.12 10.32
CA LEU A 338 -7.98 4.38 11.52
C LEU A 338 -7.48 5.10 12.76
N SER A 339 -8.06 4.77 13.93
CA SER A 339 -7.71 5.35 15.22
C SER A 339 -7.50 4.28 16.29
N GLY A 340 -6.55 4.51 17.20
CA GLY A 340 -6.24 3.66 18.33
C GLY A 340 -4.75 3.57 18.64
N THR A 341 -4.41 3.00 19.79
CA THR A 341 -3.01 2.67 20.14
C THR A 341 -2.40 1.68 19.14
N SER A 342 -3.24 0.95 18.42
CA SER A 342 -2.85 0.10 17.29
C SER A 342 -2.22 0.87 16.12
N MET A 343 -2.53 2.16 15.97
CA MET A 343 -1.93 3.04 14.96
C MET A 343 -0.73 3.81 15.54
N ALA A 344 -0.70 4.00 16.85
CA ALA A 344 0.44 4.61 17.55
C ALA A 344 1.67 3.68 17.59
N ALA A 345 1.49 2.42 17.95
CA ALA A 345 2.57 1.43 18.04
C ALA A 345 3.39 1.29 16.75
N PRO A 346 2.81 1.18 15.54
CA PRO A 346 3.59 1.05 14.31
C PRO A 346 4.43 2.28 13.98
N HIS A 347 4.07 3.50 14.42
CA HIS A 347 4.96 4.65 14.28
C HIS A 347 6.26 4.43 15.07
N ALA A 348 6.15 3.96 16.32
CA ALA A 348 7.32 3.66 17.14
C ALA A 348 8.12 2.45 16.61
N ALA A 349 7.45 1.43 16.06
CA ALA A 349 8.11 0.32 15.40
C ALA A 349 8.91 0.76 14.16
N GLY A 350 8.36 1.70 13.39
CA GLY A 350 9.08 2.34 12.29
C GLY A 350 10.31 3.10 12.77
N VAL A 351 10.18 3.90 13.84
CA VAL A 351 11.34 4.63 14.44
C VAL A 351 12.39 3.65 14.97
N ALA A 352 11.98 2.53 15.58
CA ALA A 352 12.91 1.48 15.99
C ALA A 352 13.67 0.89 14.77
N ALA A 353 12.98 0.71 13.64
CA ALA A 353 13.61 0.25 12.41
C ALA A 353 14.57 1.29 11.81
N LEU A 354 14.26 2.59 11.88
CA LEU A 354 15.19 3.66 11.46
C LEU A 354 16.47 3.61 12.31
N PHE A 355 16.32 3.51 13.63
CA PHE A 355 17.48 3.43 14.54
C PHE A 355 18.33 2.19 14.27
N LEU A 356 17.69 1.01 14.10
CA LEU A 356 18.38 -0.24 13.82
C LEU A 356 19.07 -0.28 12.45
N SER A 357 18.56 0.41 11.45
CA SER A 357 19.23 0.48 10.15
C SER A 357 20.57 1.23 10.22
N ALA A 358 20.67 2.22 11.11
CA ALA A 358 21.92 2.92 11.39
C ALA A 358 22.78 2.21 12.45
N ASN A 359 22.16 1.41 13.34
CA ASN A 359 22.81 0.74 14.47
C ASN A 359 22.42 -0.75 14.51
N PRO A 360 22.81 -1.58 13.52
CA PRO A 360 22.24 -2.94 13.33
C PRO A 360 22.57 -3.94 14.45
N THR A 361 23.53 -3.63 15.29
CA THR A 361 23.94 -4.46 16.45
C THR A 361 23.39 -3.96 17.79
N ALA A 362 22.57 -2.90 17.79
CA ALA A 362 22.00 -2.36 19.02
C ALA A 362 21.06 -3.37 19.69
N SER A 363 21.17 -3.50 21.01
CA SER A 363 20.26 -4.34 21.79
C SER A 363 18.86 -3.71 21.89
N PRO A 364 17.80 -4.48 22.13
CA PRO A 364 16.46 -3.95 22.36
C PRO A 364 16.42 -2.85 23.44
N ALA A 365 17.11 -3.04 24.55
CA ALA A 365 17.22 -2.05 25.62
C ALA A 365 17.88 -0.75 25.13
N THR A 366 18.90 -0.85 24.27
CA THR A 366 19.56 0.32 23.67
C THR A 366 18.61 1.08 22.75
N VAL A 367 17.83 0.35 21.92
CA VAL A 367 16.82 0.95 21.02
C VAL A 367 15.73 1.67 21.83
N ASN A 368 15.15 1.00 22.84
CA ASN A 368 14.12 1.58 23.70
C ASN A 368 14.63 2.83 24.43
N ALA A 369 15.85 2.77 24.98
CA ALA A 369 16.46 3.91 25.65
C ALA A 369 16.70 5.08 24.69
N ALA A 370 17.16 4.83 23.46
CA ALA A 370 17.39 5.87 22.46
C ALA A 370 16.08 6.55 22.03
N ILE A 371 15.01 5.75 21.76
CA ILE A 371 13.69 6.28 21.41
C ILE A 371 13.11 7.12 22.55
N ASN A 372 13.16 6.63 23.78
CA ASN A 372 12.68 7.36 24.97
C ASN A 372 13.47 8.66 25.21
N ALA A 373 14.78 8.66 24.99
CA ALA A 373 15.63 9.85 25.13
C ALA A 373 15.39 10.88 24.01
N ALA A 374 15.09 10.42 22.79
CA ALA A 374 14.79 11.28 21.66
C ALA A 374 13.37 11.87 21.72
N ALA A 375 12.45 11.24 22.43
CA ALA A 375 11.05 11.68 22.54
C ALA A 375 10.92 13.12 23.05
N THR A 376 9.90 13.82 22.58
CA THR A 376 9.61 15.21 23.00
C THR A 376 8.89 15.20 24.34
N PRO A 377 9.50 15.74 25.40
CA PRO A 377 8.93 15.67 26.75
C PRO A 377 7.86 16.74 26.99
N ASN A 378 6.86 16.40 27.82
CA ASN A 378 5.86 17.31 28.39
C ASN A 378 4.97 18.06 27.40
N VAL A 379 4.75 17.52 26.20
CA VAL A 379 3.90 18.13 25.18
C VAL A 379 2.50 17.52 25.11
N VAL A 380 2.30 16.32 25.66
CA VAL A 380 1.01 15.62 25.59
C VAL A 380 0.04 16.21 26.61
N THR A 381 -1.07 16.75 26.10
CA THR A 381 -2.15 17.29 26.93
C THR A 381 -3.07 16.13 27.39
N GLY A 382 -3.43 16.12 28.67
CA GLY A 382 -4.31 15.09 29.25
C GLY A 382 -3.60 13.77 29.57
N ALA A 383 -2.27 13.73 29.55
CA ALA A 383 -1.52 12.60 30.11
C ALA A 383 -1.66 12.60 31.64
N PRO A 384 -2.08 11.47 32.28
CA PRO A 384 -2.08 11.35 33.72
C PRO A 384 -0.67 11.50 34.34
N ILE A 385 -0.64 11.86 35.62
CA ILE A 385 0.64 12.17 36.31
C ILE A 385 1.56 10.94 36.45
N ASP A 386 0.99 9.75 36.43
CA ASP A 386 1.69 8.47 36.53
C ASP A 386 2.10 7.89 35.17
N THR A 387 1.77 8.59 34.09
CA THR A 387 2.10 8.19 32.72
C THR A 387 3.25 9.04 32.20
N PRO A 388 4.35 8.46 31.69
CA PRO A 388 5.45 9.21 31.10
C PRO A 388 4.97 10.12 29.96
N ASN A 389 5.02 11.44 30.17
CA ASN A 389 4.62 12.42 29.16
C ASN A 389 5.76 12.65 28.17
N ARG A 390 5.85 11.76 27.19
CA ARG A 390 6.84 11.77 26.10
C ARG A 390 6.11 11.50 24.80
N LEU A 391 6.32 12.34 23.79
CA LEU A 391 5.78 12.10 22.45
C LEU A 391 6.89 11.58 21.55
N LEU A 392 6.62 10.53 20.80
CA LEU A 392 7.54 9.91 19.85
C LEU A 392 8.20 10.97 18.95
N ASN A 393 9.50 10.85 18.76
CA ASN A 393 10.25 11.66 17.81
C ASN A 393 11.12 10.75 16.93
N SER A 394 11.07 10.93 15.62
CA SER A 394 11.76 10.08 14.66
C SER A 394 13.24 10.42 14.46
N LEU A 395 13.71 11.54 15.03
CA LEU A 395 15.08 12.03 14.93
C LEU A 395 15.97 11.39 16.01
N VAL A 396 16.06 10.07 15.95
CA VAL A 396 16.74 9.27 17.01
C VAL A 396 18.18 8.92 16.64
N VAL A 397 18.60 9.10 15.41
CA VAL A 397 19.89 8.60 14.92
C VAL A 397 21.01 9.61 15.12
N THR A 398 20.86 10.85 14.90
CA THR A 398 21.71 12.02 15.23
C THR A 398 21.66 13.11 14.16
N GLY A 399 21.31 14.29 14.55
CA GLY A 399 21.65 15.53 13.84
C GLY A 399 21.14 15.66 12.41
N MET A 400 19.83 15.88 12.24
CA MET A 400 19.30 16.26 10.92
C MET A 400 20.15 17.35 10.28
N ASN A 401 20.52 17.17 9.03
CA ASN A 401 20.82 18.30 8.17
C ASN A 401 19.54 19.14 8.11
N ALA A 402 19.57 20.31 8.72
CA ALA A 402 18.50 21.30 8.58
C ALA A 402 18.18 21.42 7.08
N LEU A 403 16.88 21.54 6.75
CA LEU A 403 16.46 21.91 5.40
C LEU A 403 17.36 23.07 4.91
N PRO A 404 17.66 23.14 3.60
CA PRO A 404 18.41 24.26 3.09
C PRO A 404 17.80 25.56 3.62
N ALA A 405 18.59 26.37 4.28
CA ALA A 405 18.12 27.64 4.83
C ALA A 405 17.41 28.42 3.72
N ASN A 406 16.28 29.03 4.05
CA ASN A 406 15.41 29.72 3.11
C ASN A 406 14.77 28.83 2.02
N SER A 407 14.30 27.65 2.38
CA SER A 407 13.49 26.80 1.52
C SER A 407 12.13 26.52 2.16
N TYR A 408 11.11 26.38 1.33
CA TYR A 408 9.73 26.10 1.74
C TYR A 408 9.12 25.02 0.86
N VAL A 409 8.24 24.21 1.44
CA VAL A 409 7.52 23.15 0.72
C VAL A 409 6.27 23.69 0.06
N LEU A 410 6.05 23.29 -1.19
CA LEU A 410 4.75 23.34 -1.85
C LEU A 410 4.17 21.92 -1.86
N ALA A 411 3.07 21.73 -1.15
CA ALA A 411 2.30 20.49 -1.14
C ALA A 411 1.03 20.64 -2.00
N ALA A 412 0.63 19.55 -2.65
CA ALA A 412 -0.62 19.46 -3.39
C ALA A 412 -1.49 18.33 -2.83
N ALA A 413 -2.80 18.57 -2.73
CA ALA A 413 -3.78 17.55 -2.36
C ALA A 413 -4.90 17.47 -3.39
N LEU A 414 -5.47 16.27 -3.54
CA LEU A 414 -6.61 16.01 -4.41
C LEU A 414 -7.85 15.82 -3.54
N ALA A 415 -8.95 16.44 -3.91
CA ALA A 415 -10.22 16.38 -3.17
C ALA A 415 -11.41 16.21 -4.12
N GLY A 416 -12.56 15.86 -3.56
CA GLY A 416 -13.84 15.73 -4.27
C GLY A 416 -14.16 14.30 -4.69
N THR A 417 -15.24 14.14 -5.45
CA THR A 417 -15.78 12.83 -5.90
C THR A 417 -15.27 12.40 -7.27
N GLY A 418 -14.59 13.28 -7.98
CA GLY A 418 -13.90 12.99 -9.23
C GLY A 418 -12.42 12.66 -9.01
N SER A 419 -11.69 12.42 -10.08
CA SER A 419 -10.25 12.15 -10.08
C SER A 419 -9.50 13.08 -11.03
N GLY A 420 -8.21 13.27 -10.76
CA GLY A 420 -7.38 14.15 -11.57
C GLY A 420 -5.93 14.12 -11.12
N SER A 421 -5.14 15.06 -11.59
CA SER A 421 -3.75 15.26 -11.19
C SER A 421 -3.44 16.75 -10.99
N VAL A 422 -2.46 17.00 -10.13
CA VAL A 422 -1.85 18.32 -9.95
C VAL A 422 -0.37 18.20 -10.31
N THR A 423 0.10 19.10 -11.14
CA THR A 423 1.50 19.13 -11.58
C THR A 423 2.11 20.52 -11.40
N ALA A 424 3.37 20.55 -10.99
CA ALA A 424 4.26 21.70 -11.00
C ALA A 424 5.69 21.22 -11.22
N THR A 425 6.68 22.10 -11.23
CA THR A 425 8.09 21.67 -11.23
C THR A 425 8.36 20.80 -10.01
N GLY A 426 8.80 19.57 -10.20
CA GLY A 426 9.04 18.61 -9.12
C GLY A 426 7.77 17.98 -8.50
N VAL A 427 6.58 18.49 -8.77
CA VAL A 427 5.31 17.96 -8.25
C VAL A 427 4.56 17.20 -9.34
N ASN A 428 4.20 15.96 -9.07
CA ASN A 428 3.33 15.13 -9.92
C ASN A 428 2.35 14.32 -9.05
N CYS A 429 1.35 15.01 -8.54
CA CYS A 429 0.34 14.45 -7.64
C CYS A 429 -0.85 13.91 -8.45
N ALA A 430 -1.06 12.60 -8.41
CA ALA A 430 -2.18 11.91 -9.05
C ALA A 430 -2.63 10.73 -8.18
N VAL A 431 -3.79 10.14 -8.48
CA VAL A 431 -4.28 8.94 -7.77
C VAL A 431 -3.27 7.78 -7.84
N ALA A 432 -2.45 7.73 -8.88
CA ALA A 432 -1.38 6.73 -9.06
C ALA A 432 0.04 7.35 -9.00
N GLY A 433 0.16 8.67 -8.77
CA GLY A 433 1.45 9.37 -8.69
C GLY A 433 1.60 9.98 -7.31
N ASN A 434 2.66 9.61 -6.59
CA ASN A 434 2.80 9.92 -5.17
C ASN A 434 3.72 11.11 -4.88
N ASP A 435 4.14 11.84 -5.90
CA ASP A 435 5.02 13.00 -5.74
C ASP A 435 4.16 14.28 -5.60
N CYS A 436 3.51 14.40 -4.45
CA CYS A 436 2.54 15.45 -4.19
C CYS A 436 3.16 16.72 -3.60
N ALA A 437 4.49 16.81 -3.52
CA ALA A 437 5.07 18.02 -2.98
C ALA A 437 6.60 18.11 -3.25
N GLU A 438 7.12 19.32 -3.25
CA GLU A 438 8.49 19.65 -3.63
C GLU A 438 9.01 20.85 -2.81
N LEU A 439 10.33 20.89 -2.63
CA LEU A 439 11.03 21.95 -1.91
C LEU A 439 11.45 23.07 -2.87
N PHE A 440 11.10 24.29 -2.56
CA PHE A 440 11.44 25.48 -3.34
C PHE A 440 12.19 26.50 -2.51
N ALA A 441 13.13 27.21 -3.11
CA ALA A 441 13.80 28.34 -2.45
C ALA A 441 12.78 29.44 -2.10
N ALA A 442 13.01 30.12 -1.00
CA ALA A 442 12.18 31.25 -0.56
C ALA A 442 12.10 32.32 -1.68
N GLY A 443 10.91 32.85 -1.89
CA GLY A 443 10.62 33.84 -2.92
C GLY A 443 10.38 33.27 -4.32
N THR A 444 10.52 31.94 -4.54
CA THR A 444 10.18 31.30 -5.81
C THR A 444 8.69 31.44 -6.09
N SER A 445 8.32 31.72 -7.34
CA SER A 445 6.94 31.67 -7.82
C SER A 445 6.74 30.37 -8.62
N VAL A 446 5.83 29.51 -8.15
CA VAL A 446 5.57 28.20 -8.73
C VAL A 446 4.21 28.17 -9.40
N SER A 447 4.18 27.84 -10.69
CA SER A 447 2.95 27.63 -11.44
C SER A 447 2.45 26.20 -11.22
N VAL A 448 1.21 26.07 -10.75
CA VAL A 448 0.57 24.78 -10.46
C VAL A 448 -0.60 24.57 -11.42
N THR A 449 -0.71 23.38 -11.97
CA THR A 449 -1.74 23.02 -12.95
C THR A 449 -2.54 21.82 -12.45
N ALA A 450 -3.88 21.91 -12.51
CA ALA A 450 -4.79 20.80 -12.29
C ALA A 450 -5.30 20.24 -13.61
N LYS A 451 -5.35 18.94 -13.75
CA LYS A 451 -5.88 18.23 -14.91
C LYS A 451 -6.86 17.15 -14.46
N ALA A 452 -8.14 17.32 -14.81
CA ALA A 452 -9.15 16.29 -14.53
C ALA A 452 -8.88 15.00 -15.34
N ALA A 453 -9.09 13.85 -14.73
CA ALA A 453 -9.11 12.55 -15.41
C ALA A 453 -10.39 12.37 -16.25
N SER A 454 -10.40 11.34 -17.11
CA SER A 454 -11.60 10.99 -17.89
C SER A 454 -12.79 10.74 -16.96
N GLY A 455 -13.94 11.31 -17.27
CA GLY A 455 -15.15 11.22 -16.44
C GLY A 455 -15.18 12.15 -15.24
N SER A 456 -14.20 13.06 -15.10
CA SER A 456 -14.12 14.04 -14.03
C SER A 456 -14.02 15.47 -14.57
N VAL A 457 -14.31 16.45 -13.73
CA VAL A 457 -14.14 17.89 -14.00
C VAL A 457 -13.40 18.53 -12.84
N PHE A 458 -12.48 19.44 -13.13
CA PHE A 458 -11.86 20.28 -12.10
C PHE A 458 -12.87 21.33 -11.64
N THR A 459 -13.17 21.36 -10.35
CA THR A 459 -14.18 22.27 -9.77
C THR A 459 -13.57 23.47 -9.06
N GLY A 460 -12.26 23.44 -8.74
CA GLY A 460 -11.57 24.61 -8.22
C GLY A 460 -10.42 24.29 -7.28
N TRP A 461 -9.66 25.34 -7.01
CA TRP A 461 -8.57 25.40 -6.05
C TRP A 461 -9.03 25.87 -4.68
N SER A 462 -8.37 25.39 -3.62
CA SER A 462 -8.40 25.97 -2.28
C SER A 462 -7.00 25.92 -1.63
N GLY A 463 -6.81 26.62 -0.53
CA GLY A 463 -5.51 26.78 0.11
C GLY A 463 -4.72 27.98 -0.46
N ALA A 464 -3.50 27.77 -0.93
CA ALA A 464 -2.65 28.83 -1.46
C ALA A 464 -3.15 29.43 -2.79
N CYS A 465 -4.07 28.74 -3.49
CA CYS A 465 -4.80 29.23 -4.65
C CYS A 465 -6.30 29.13 -4.42
N THR A 466 -7.10 29.88 -5.18
CA THR A 466 -8.57 29.86 -5.12
C THR A 466 -9.19 29.96 -6.52
N GLY A 467 -10.46 29.55 -6.66
CA GLY A 467 -11.20 29.59 -7.92
C GLY A 467 -10.80 28.50 -8.89
N THR A 468 -11.15 28.64 -10.18
CA THR A 468 -10.91 27.65 -11.24
C THR A 468 -9.84 28.05 -12.24
N GLY A 469 -9.23 29.23 -12.06
CA GLY A 469 -8.21 29.80 -12.94
C GLY A 469 -6.80 29.19 -12.70
N GLY A 470 -5.79 29.85 -13.27
CA GLY A 470 -4.39 29.50 -13.03
C GLY A 470 -4.00 29.66 -11.55
N CYS A 471 -3.13 28.78 -11.09
CA CYS A 471 -2.60 28.80 -9.73
C CYS A 471 -1.12 29.15 -9.77
N LEU A 472 -0.77 30.33 -9.25
CA LEU A 472 0.61 30.79 -9.07
C LEU A 472 0.88 31.00 -7.59
N VAL A 473 1.80 30.20 -7.02
CA VAL A 473 2.11 30.20 -5.59
C VAL A 473 3.46 30.88 -5.35
N SER A 474 3.48 31.91 -4.48
CA SER A 474 4.72 32.51 -4.00
C SER A 474 5.19 31.82 -2.73
N MET A 475 6.40 31.28 -2.75
CA MET A 475 7.01 30.49 -1.66
C MET A 475 7.62 31.40 -0.60
N SER A 476 6.77 32.02 0.24
CA SER A 476 7.16 32.82 1.40
C SER A 476 7.05 32.08 2.74
N SER A 477 6.46 30.90 2.72
CA SER A 477 6.31 29.91 3.79
C SER A 477 5.92 28.59 3.14
N ALA A 478 5.84 27.48 3.89
CA ALA A 478 5.22 26.24 3.41
C ALA A 478 3.79 26.51 2.89
N LYS A 479 3.42 25.93 1.76
CA LYS A 479 2.16 26.18 1.06
C LYS A 479 1.46 24.88 0.72
N LEU A 480 0.14 24.86 0.88
CA LEU A 480 -0.74 23.79 0.42
C LEU A 480 -1.68 24.32 -0.66
N VAL A 481 -1.80 23.60 -1.76
CA VAL A 481 -2.83 23.79 -2.76
C VAL A 481 -3.72 22.55 -2.82
N ASN A 482 -5.03 22.71 -2.75
CA ASN A 482 -5.98 21.62 -2.92
C ASN A 482 -6.69 21.78 -4.26
N ALA A 483 -6.65 20.74 -5.10
CA ALA A 483 -7.41 20.65 -6.32
C ALA A 483 -8.65 19.78 -6.10
N THR A 484 -9.83 20.37 -6.25
CA THR A 484 -11.08 19.63 -6.11
C THR A 484 -11.57 19.18 -7.47
N PHE A 485 -11.90 17.90 -7.59
CA PHE A 485 -12.46 17.30 -8.80
C PHE A 485 -13.86 16.74 -8.51
N GLY A 486 -14.81 17.06 -9.37
CA GLY A 486 -16.15 16.48 -9.38
C GLY A 486 -16.29 15.41 -10.46
N GLN A 487 -17.31 14.60 -10.37
CA GLN A 487 -17.68 13.74 -11.49
C GLN A 487 -18.19 14.60 -12.66
N ALA A 488 -17.74 14.29 -13.89
CA ALA A 488 -18.25 14.95 -15.07
C ALA A 488 -19.75 14.68 -15.23
N PRO A 489 -20.53 15.66 -15.70
CA PRO A 489 -21.92 15.41 -16.09
C PRO A 489 -21.99 14.25 -17.07
N ALA A 490 -22.84 13.29 -16.80
CA ALA A 490 -23.02 12.12 -17.66
C ALA A 490 -24.51 11.81 -17.84
N MET A 491 -24.81 11.07 -18.88
CA MET A 491 -26.17 10.63 -19.22
C MET A 491 -26.14 9.20 -19.76
N HIS A 492 -27.27 8.52 -19.65
CA HIS A 492 -27.50 7.16 -20.15
C HIS A 492 -28.96 7.02 -20.60
N VAL A 493 -29.29 5.93 -21.29
CA VAL A 493 -30.68 5.58 -21.57
C VAL A 493 -31.29 5.02 -20.29
N GLY A 494 -32.32 5.68 -19.78
CA GLY A 494 -33.05 5.27 -18.57
C GLY A 494 -34.32 4.47 -18.89
N ASP A 495 -34.85 4.56 -20.13
CA ASP A 495 -36.03 3.79 -20.52
C ASP A 495 -36.22 3.75 -22.04
N LEU A 496 -36.74 2.64 -22.55
CA LEU A 496 -37.17 2.45 -23.95
C LEU A 496 -38.61 1.92 -24.00
N GLU A 497 -39.49 2.72 -24.53
CA GLU A 497 -40.91 2.35 -24.69
C GLU A 497 -41.32 2.25 -26.13
N GLY A 498 -41.95 1.16 -26.50
CA GLY A 498 -42.41 0.87 -27.88
C GLY A 498 -43.92 0.83 -28.04
N VAL A 499 -44.44 1.55 -29.00
CA VAL A 499 -45.87 1.52 -29.32
C VAL A 499 -46.09 1.07 -30.76
N ARG A 500 -47.03 0.12 -30.94
CA ARG A 500 -47.53 -0.31 -32.24
C ARG A 500 -48.89 0.34 -32.53
N THR A 501 -49.07 0.83 -33.76
CA THR A 501 -50.37 1.25 -34.26
C THR A 501 -50.72 0.46 -35.53
N ALA A 502 -51.80 -0.29 -35.51
CA ALA A 502 -52.28 -1.10 -36.64
C ALA A 502 -53.07 -0.23 -37.66
N MET A 503 -52.88 -0.46 -38.96
CA MET A 503 -53.62 0.13 -40.07
C MET A 503 -54.11 -0.97 -41.00
N SER A 504 -55.05 -0.69 -41.90
CA SER A 504 -55.68 -1.71 -42.76
C SER A 504 -54.69 -2.47 -43.64
N LYS A 505 -53.68 -1.82 -44.21
CA LYS A 505 -52.67 -2.43 -45.11
C LYS A 505 -51.24 -2.37 -44.63
N SER A 506 -50.99 -1.77 -43.48
CA SER A 506 -49.66 -1.56 -42.88
C SER A 506 -49.76 -1.39 -41.38
N TRP A 507 -48.64 -1.24 -40.72
CA TRP A 507 -48.56 -0.87 -39.31
C TRP A 507 -47.48 0.19 -39.08
N THR A 508 -47.53 0.83 -37.93
CA THR A 508 -46.57 1.83 -37.51
C THR A 508 -45.95 1.42 -36.18
N ALA A 509 -44.64 1.60 -36.06
CA ALA A 509 -43.89 1.42 -34.81
C ALA A 509 -43.31 2.76 -34.37
N SER A 510 -43.50 3.09 -33.10
CA SER A 510 -42.91 4.30 -32.45
C SER A 510 -42.07 3.83 -31.26
N LEU A 511 -40.82 4.26 -31.19
CA LEU A 511 -39.94 4.08 -30.05
C LEU A 511 -39.80 5.42 -29.34
N THR A 512 -40.12 5.48 -28.06
CA THR A 512 -39.81 6.60 -27.17
C THR A 512 -38.58 6.25 -26.34
N VAL A 513 -37.58 7.11 -26.35
CA VAL A 513 -36.35 6.98 -25.59
C VAL A 513 -36.33 8.05 -24.48
N THR A 514 -36.09 7.61 -23.26
CA THR A 514 -35.89 8.50 -22.10
C THR A 514 -34.41 8.55 -21.76
N ILE A 515 -33.85 9.73 -21.58
CA ILE A 515 -32.46 9.92 -21.19
C ILE A 515 -32.39 10.44 -19.76
N HIS A 516 -31.60 9.81 -18.93
CA HIS A 516 -31.33 10.16 -17.53
C HIS A 516 -29.88 10.61 -17.33
N ASP A 517 -29.66 11.42 -16.29
CA ASP A 517 -28.34 11.72 -15.75
C ASP A 517 -27.94 10.68 -14.68
N ARG A 518 -26.82 10.89 -14.00
CA ARG A 518 -26.32 9.97 -12.94
C ARG A 518 -27.22 9.89 -11.71
N GLN A 519 -28.11 10.84 -11.51
CA GLN A 519 -29.07 10.90 -10.41
C GLN A 519 -30.48 10.48 -10.85
N GLU A 520 -30.60 9.84 -12.00
CA GLU A 520 -31.86 9.43 -12.61
C GLU A 520 -32.80 10.59 -12.95
N ALA A 521 -32.26 11.81 -13.01
CA ALA A 521 -33.01 12.95 -13.46
C ALA A 521 -33.03 13.01 -15.00
N ARG A 522 -34.19 13.41 -15.57
CA ARG A 522 -34.41 13.44 -17.01
C ARG A 522 -33.59 14.53 -17.71
N VAL A 523 -32.94 14.18 -18.81
CA VAL A 523 -32.04 15.07 -19.56
C VAL A 523 -32.71 15.60 -20.83
N ALA A 524 -32.96 16.89 -20.87
CA ALA A 524 -33.46 17.60 -22.06
C ALA A 524 -32.34 17.95 -23.05
N GLY A 525 -32.68 18.06 -24.33
CA GLY A 525 -31.75 18.50 -25.38
C GLY A 525 -30.64 17.51 -25.74
N ALA A 526 -30.77 16.25 -25.35
CA ALA A 526 -29.86 15.18 -25.78
C ALA A 526 -30.30 14.68 -27.18
N VAL A 527 -29.33 14.55 -28.09
CA VAL A 527 -29.56 13.97 -29.43
C VAL A 527 -29.30 12.48 -29.36
N VAL A 528 -30.35 11.68 -29.59
CA VAL A 528 -30.33 10.22 -29.56
C VAL A 528 -30.23 9.71 -30.99
N ALA A 529 -29.21 8.93 -31.29
CA ALA A 529 -29.03 8.22 -32.57
C ALA A 529 -29.54 6.77 -32.43
N VAL A 530 -30.40 6.36 -33.35
CA VAL A 530 -31.06 5.04 -33.34
C VAL A 530 -30.95 4.42 -34.71
N SER A 531 -30.56 3.15 -34.76
CA SER A 531 -30.70 2.29 -35.96
C SER A 531 -31.89 1.34 -35.78
N TRP A 532 -32.42 0.85 -36.86
CA TRP A 532 -33.48 -0.17 -36.85
C TRP A 532 -33.31 -1.23 -37.95
N SER A 533 -33.81 -2.40 -37.67
CA SER A 533 -33.76 -3.55 -38.56
C SER A 533 -35.05 -4.40 -38.46
N GLY A 534 -35.25 -5.33 -39.37
CA GLY A 534 -36.42 -6.24 -39.42
C GLY A 534 -37.48 -5.82 -40.46
N ALA A 535 -38.62 -5.27 -40.06
CA ALA A 535 -39.67 -4.82 -40.97
C ALA A 535 -39.25 -3.67 -41.90
N ALA A 536 -38.28 -2.88 -41.45
CA ALA A 536 -37.55 -1.89 -42.23
C ALA A 536 -36.10 -1.81 -41.69
N SER A 537 -35.18 -1.28 -42.49
CA SER A 537 -33.80 -0.99 -42.06
C SER A 537 -33.48 0.49 -42.25
N GLY A 538 -32.60 1.02 -41.42
CA GLY A 538 -32.15 2.42 -41.49
C GLY A 538 -31.68 2.99 -40.15
N SER A 539 -31.49 4.29 -40.10
CA SER A 539 -31.12 5.03 -38.91
C SER A 539 -31.79 6.42 -38.88
N GLY A 540 -31.79 7.02 -37.72
CA GLY A 540 -32.30 8.37 -37.53
C GLY A 540 -31.92 8.91 -36.16
N THR A 541 -32.26 10.15 -35.93
CA THR A 541 -32.03 10.83 -34.65
C THR A 541 -33.29 11.49 -34.14
N CYS A 542 -33.41 11.65 -32.83
CA CYS A 542 -34.36 12.53 -32.18
C CYS A 542 -33.67 13.31 -31.06
N THR A 543 -34.27 14.43 -30.67
CA THR A 543 -33.74 15.26 -29.57
C THR A 543 -34.73 15.24 -28.42
N THR A 544 -34.25 14.97 -27.22
CA THR A 544 -35.09 14.92 -26.03
C THR A 544 -35.69 16.28 -25.71
N THR A 545 -37.00 16.29 -25.42
CA THR A 545 -37.79 17.44 -25.01
C THR A 545 -37.45 17.88 -23.59
N SER A 546 -38.14 18.92 -23.09
CA SER A 546 -38.01 19.37 -21.69
C SER A 546 -38.33 18.29 -20.65
N VAL A 547 -39.07 17.27 -21.04
CA VAL A 547 -39.36 16.11 -20.17
C VAL A 547 -38.39 14.93 -20.35
N GLY A 548 -37.27 15.14 -21.05
CA GLY A 548 -36.18 14.17 -21.19
C GLY A 548 -36.47 13.01 -22.12
N THR A 549 -37.52 13.08 -22.93
CA THR A 549 -37.92 12.01 -23.86
C THR A 549 -37.89 12.48 -25.33
N CYS A 550 -37.61 11.56 -26.25
CA CYS A 550 -37.84 11.79 -27.67
C CYS A 550 -38.39 10.52 -28.35
N THR A 551 -39.14 10.69 -29.43
CA THR A 551 -39.80 9.58 -30.10
C THR A 551 -39.38 9.50 -31.58
N LEU A 552 -39.09 8.30 -32.04
CA LEU A 552 -38.86 7.94 -33.44
C LEU A 552 -40.00 7.08 -33.94
N THR A 553 -40.59 7.41 -35.09
CA THR A 553 -41.73 6.71 -35.66
C THR A 553 -41.39 6.17 -37.04
N ARG A 554 -41.74 4.91 -37.28
CA ARG A 554 -41.67 4.23 -38.59
C ARG A 554 -43.06 3.82 -39.07
N THR A 555 -43.49 4.45 -40.13
CA THR A 555 -44.83 4.24 -40.73
C THR A 555 -44.72 3.34 -41.94
N GLY A 556 -45.85 2.77 -42.39
CA GLY A 556 -45.95 2.00 -43.64
C GLY A 556 -45.25 0.66 -43.59
N LEU A 557 -45.06 0.06 -42.42
CA LEU A 557 -44.46 -1.25 -42.26
C LEU A 557 -45.39 -2.32 -42.86
N SER A 558 -44.84 -3.21 -43.70
CA SER A 558 -45.62 -4.25 -44.38
C SER A 558 -46.24 -5.23 -43.40
N ASN A 559 -47.52 -5.57 -43.65
CA ASN A 559 -48.22 -6.60 -42.86
C ASN A 559 -47.60 -8.02 -42.97
N GLY A 560 -46.73 -8.25 -43.93
CA GLY A 560 -45.97 -9.52 -44.05
C GLY A 560 -44.73 -9.61 -43.16
N LYS A 561 -44.39 -8.55 -42.41
CA LYS A 561 -43.25 -8.51 -41.48
C LYS A 561 -43.77 -8.46 -40.03
N THR A 562 -43.15 -9.26 -39.17
CA THR A 562 -43.64 -9.53 -37.81
C THR A 562 -43.04 -8.63 -36.72
N SER A 563 -41.88 -8.02 -36.97
CA SER A 563 -41.22 -7.17 -35.96
C SER A 563 -40.27 -6.14 -36.58
N ILE A 564 -40.00 -5.08 -35.83
CA ILE A 564 -38.92 -4.13 -36.06
C ILE A 564 -38.15 -3.96 -34.74
N THR A 565 -36.81 -4.02 -34.82
CA THR A 565 -35.92 -3.81 -33.66
C THR A 565 -35.23 -2.47 -33.82
N PHE A 566 -35.33 -1.64 -32.82
CA PHE A 566 -34.61 -0.39 -32.67
C PHE A 566 -33.39 -0.58 -31.75
N THR A 567 -32.28 0.04 -32.10
CA THR A 567 -31.04 0.01 -31.30
C THR A 567 -30.52 1.44 -31.13
N VAL A 568 -30.36 1.90 -29.88
CA VAL A 568 -29.69 3.17 -29.58
C VAL A 568 -28.20 2.99 -29.87
N THR A 569 -27.68 3.72 -30.84
CA THR A 569 -26.30 3.65 -31.29
C THR A 569 -25.41 4.73 -30.65
N GLY A 570 -26.01 5.75 -30.03
CA GLY A 570 -25.32 6.80 -29.33
C GLY A 570 -26.24 7.91 -28.83
N VAL A 571 -25.78 8.62 -27.81
CA VAL A 571 -26.45 9.82 -27.29
C VAL A 571 -25.41 10.92 -27.17
N THR A 572 -25.73 12.13 -27.64
CA THR A 572 -24.79 13.26 -27.59
C THR A 572 -25.48 14.50 -27.01
N LYS A 573 -24.75 15.20 -26.14
CA LYS A 573 -25.09 16.53 -25.62
C LYS A 573 -23.79 17.25 -25.22
N ALA A 574 -23.67 18.53 -25.58
CA ALA A 574 -22.48 19.32 -25.29
C ALA A 574 -22.16 19.31 -23.78
N GLY A 575 -20.92 18.98 -23.44
CA GLY A 575 -20.45 18.95 -22.05
C GLY A 575 -20.94 17.78 -21.18
N VAL A 576 -21.64 16.80 -21.77
CA VAL A 576 -22.19 15.63 -21.05
C VAL A 576 -21.71 14.34 -21.70
N GLN A 577 -21.14 13.44 -20.89
CA GLN A 577 -20.65 12.15 -21.33
C GLN A 577 -21.79 11.13 -21.46
N TYR A 578 -21.84 10.36 -22.54
CA TYR A 578 -22.75 9.22 -22.66
C TYR A 578 -22.12 7.95 -22.09
N LEU A 579 -22.78 7.33 -21.11
CA LEU A 579 -22.35 6.10 -20.44
C LEU A 579 -23.23 4.93 -20.87
N ALA A 580 -22.95 4.35 -22.03
CA ALA A 580 -23.74 3.24 -22.59
C ALA A 580 -23.79 2.00 -21.65
N VAL A 581 -22.78 1.81 -20.80
CA VAL A 581 -22.75 0.70 -19.82
C VAL A 581 -23.74 0.87 -18.67
N GLN A 582 -24.28 2.09 -18.49
CA GLN A 582 -25.31 2.41 -17.50
C GLN A 582 -26.73 2.40 -18.09
N ASN A 583 -26.86 2.11 -19.39
CA ASN A 583 -28.18 1.99 -19.99
C ASN A 583 -28.99 0.93 -19.27
N HIS A 584 -30.20 1.27 -18.92
CA HIS A 584 -31.16 0.36 -18.31
C HIS A 584 -32.57 0.62 -18.88
N ASP A 585 -33.54 -0.10 -18.39
CA ASP A 585 -34.94 0.04 -18.75
C ASP A 585 -35.77 -0.05 -17.47
N ALA A 586 -36.41 1.06 -17.10
CA ALA A 586 -37.18 1.15 -15.86
C ALA A 586 -38.40 0.21 -15.84
N THR A 587 -38.93 -0.12 -17.03
CA THR A 587 -40.08 -1.02 -17.16
C THR A 587 -39.71 -2.48 -17.38
N ILE A 588 -38.40 -2.79 -17.49
CA ILE A 588 -37.82 -4.13 -17.65
C ILE A 588 -38.36 -4.85 -18.92
N ASN A 589 -38.74 -4.10 -19.93
CA ASN A 589 -39.22 -4.64 -21.20
C ASN A 589 -38.16 -4.60 -22.32
N SER A 590 -36.98 -4.06 -22.04
CA SER A 590 -35.81 -4.00 -22.90
C SER A 590 -34.50 -4.17 -22.12
N ASN A 591 -33.35 -4.07 -22.81
CA ASN A 591 -32.02 -4.01 -22.16
C ASN A 591 -31.45 -2.58 -22.07
N GLY A 592 -32.30 -1.57 -22.21
CA GLY A 592 -31.87 -0.16 -22.21
C GLY A 592 -31.09 0.27 -23.48
N THR A 593 -30.80 -0.65 -24.39
CA THR A 593 -30.09 -0.35 -25.66
C THR A 593 -30.90 -0.76 -26.89
N THR A 594 -31.62 -1.87 -26.82
CA THR A 594 -32.42 -2.39 -27.90
C THR A 594 -33.85 -2.65 -27.46
N PHE A 595 -34.79 -2.31 -28.34
CA PHE A 595 -36.23 -2.57 -28.16
C PHE A 595 -36.85 -3.15 -29.41
N SER A 596 -37.59 -4.26 -29.29
CA SER A 596 -38.30 -4.90 -30.39
C SER A 596 -39.80 -4.70 -30.29
N ILE A 597 -40.41 -4.13 -31.35
CA ILE A 597 -41.85 -3.90 -31.44
C ILE A 597 -42.39 -4.98 -32.40
N TYR A 598 -43.31 -5.76 -31.93
CA TYR A 598 -43.96 -6.84 -32.67
C TYR A 598 -45.31 -6.37 -33.26
N LYS A 599 -45.64 -6.89 -34.47
CA LYS A 599 -46.89 -6.62 -35.14
C LYS A 599 -48.10 -7.09 -34.34
#